data_71bcc4fd934524495818afbdf4cc8e62
#
_entry.id   71bcc4fd934524495818afbdf4cc8e62
#
_cell.length_a   1.000
_cell.length_b   1.000
_cell.length_c   1.000
_cell.angle_alpha   90.00
_cell.angle_beta   90.00
_cell.angle_gamma   90.00
#
_symmetry.space_group_name_H-M   'P 1'
#
loop_
_entity.id
_entity.type
_entity.pdbx_description
1 polymer ?
#
loop_
_entity_poly.entity_id
_entity_poly.type
_entity_poly.pdbx_seq_one_letter_code
_entity_poly.pdbx_strand_id
1 'polypeptide(L)' 'MYYVYILKSEKDGSRYHGVTTDLKRRFREHNAGSAKYSSTKRPYTLIWYCAFSNKQKAYDFERYLKSGS' A
#
# COMPACT_ATOMS: atom_id res chain seq x y z
N MET A 1 -2.00 -3.98 14.91
CA MET A 1 -1.67 -2.71 14.24
C MET A 1 -2.24 -2.67 12.84
N TYR A 2 -2.57 -1.49 12.39
CA TYR A 2 -3.02 -1.24 11.02
C TYR A 2 -1.95 -0.41 10.33
N TYR A 3 -1.45 -0.91 9.21
CA TYR A 3 -0.35 -0.28 8.48
C TYR A 3 -0.89 0.44 7.26
N VAL A 4 -0.54 1.72 7.13
CA VAL A 4 -0.74 2.47 5.89
C VAL A 4 0.58 2.43 5.15
N TYR A 5 0.56 2.06 3.88
CA TYR A 5 1.78 1.84 3.13
C TYR A 5 1.70 2.47 1.73
N ILE A 6 2.86 2.77 1.18
CA ILE A 6 2.99 3.26 -0.18
C ILE A 6 3.97 2.36 -0.92
N LEU A 7 3.50 1.81 -2.04
CA LEU A 7 4.32 1.04 -2.96
C LEU A 7 4.60 1.87 -4.20
N LYS A 8 5.77 1.67 -4.78
CA LYS A 8 6.13 2.31 -6.05
C LYS A 8 6.32 1.22 -7.10
N SER A 9 5.66 1.38 -8.25
CA SER A 9 5.84 0.47 -9.37
C SER A 9 7.22 0.70 -9.99
N GLU A 10 7.99 -0.37 -10.14
CA GLU A 10 9.28 -0.29 -10.84
C GLU A 10 9.09 -0.29 -12.35
N LYS A 11 7.87 -0.55 -12.81
CA LYS A 11 7.55 -0.56 -14.23
C LYS A 11 7.30 0.85 -14.78
N ASP A 12 6.54 1.67 -14.04
CA ASP A 12 6.17 3.01 -14.54
C ASP A 12 6.29 4.11 -13.50
N GLY A 13 6.76 3.80 -12.29
CA GLY A 13 6.94 4.79 -11.22
C GLY A 13 5.65 5.21 -10.53
N SER A 14 4.51 4.64 -10.88
CA SER A 14 3.25 4.99 -10.23
C SER A 14 3.22 4.47 -8.80
N ARG A 15 2.38 5.09 -7.97
CA ARG A 15 2.29 4.73 -6.55
C ARG A 15 0.95 4.11 -6.23
N TYR A 16 0.99 3.15 -5.31
CA TYR A 16 -0.19 2.47 -4.79
C TYR A 16 -0.23 2.67 -3.27
N HIS A 17 -1.37 3.12 -2.75
CA HIS A 17 -1.58 3.33 -1.32
C HIS A 17 -2.55 2.29 -0.80
N GLY A 18 -2.30 1.78 0.41
CA GLY A 18 -3.20 0.79 0.99
C GLY A 18 -3.11 0.73 2.49
N VAL A 19 -4.00 -0.07 3.07
CA VAL A 19 -4.05 -0.36 4.51
C VAL A 19 -4.07 -1.87 4.68
N THR A 20 -3.28 -2.39 5.63
CA THR A 20 -3.25 -3.82 5.92
C THR A 20 -2.90 -4.06 7.38
N THR A 21 -3.29 -5.22 7.90
CA THR A 21 -2.86 -5.67 9.22
C THR A 21 -1.60 -6.53 9.15
N ASP A 22 -1.19 -6.94 7.93
CA ASP A 22 0.00 -7.77 7.72
C ASP A 22 0.76 -7.21 6.51
N LEU A 23 1.69 -6.31 6.79
CA LEU A 23 2.40 -5.58 5.75
C LEU A 23 3.26 -6.50 4.87
N LYS A 24 3.99 -7.44 5.48
CA LYS A 24 4.86 -8.35 4.72
C LYS A 24 4.06 -9.23 3.77
N ARG A 25 2.96 -9.79 4.25
CA ARG A 25 2.10 -10.64 3.43
C ARG A 25 1.49 -9.84 2.28
N ARG A 26 0.99 -8.65 2.58
CA ARG A 26 0.34 -7.81 1.56
C ARG A 26 1.31 -7.37 0.49
N PHE A 27 2.53 -7.02 0.89
CA PHE A 27 3.59 -6.67 -0.07
C PHE A 27 3.91 -7.85 -1.00
N ARG A 28 4.03 -9.06 -0.43
CA ARG A 28 4.26 -10.26 -1.25
C ARG A 28 3.10 -10.52 -2.21
N GLU A 29 1.87 -10.31 -1.76
CA GLU A 29 0.68 -10.49 -2.61
C GLU A 29 0.69 -9.54 -3.81
N HIS A 30 1.07 -8.29 -3.60
CA HIS A 30 1.17 -7.33 -4.70
C HIS A 30 2.20 -7.78 -5.73
N ASN A 31 3.36 -8.23 -5.29
CA ASN A 31 4.41 -8.67 -6.21
C ASN A 31 4.16 -10.05 -6.83
N ALA A 32 3.34 -10.87 -6.20
CA ALA A 32 2.95 -12.16 -6.76
C ALA A 32 1.80 -12.05 -7.78
N GLY A 33 1.20 -10.87 -7.91
CA GLY A 33 0.07 -10.66 -8.82
C GLY A 33 -1.27 -11.07 -8.24
N SER A 34 -1.34 -11.35 -6.94
CA SER A 34 -2.59 -11.74 -6.27
C SER A 34 -3.52 -10.55 -6.06
N ALA A 35 -3.00 -9.33 -6.04
CA ALA A 35 -3.79 -8.13 -5.87
C ALA A 35 -4.29 -7.66 -7.25
N LYS A 36 -5.60 -7.70 -7.43
CA LYS A 36 -6.24 -7.50 -8.73
C LYS A 36 -5.84 -6.19 -9.42
N TYR A 37 -5.86 -5.08 -8.67
CA TYR A 37 -5.63 -3.77 -9.27
C TYR A 37 -4.17 -3.40 -9.44
N SER A 38 -3.27 -4.07 -8.75
CA SER A 38 -1.85 -3.74 -8.81
C SER A 38 -1.03 -4.73 -9.64
N SER A 39 -1.63 -5.84 -10.09
CA SER A 39 -0.90 -6.93 -10.73
C SER A 39 -0.20 -6.51 -12.03
N THR A 40 -0.78 -5.58 -12.78
CA THR A 40 -0.23 -5.15 -14.07
C THR A 40 0.97 -4.23 -13.94
N LYS A 41 1.21 -3.67 -12.75
CA LYS A 41 2.27 -2.68 -12.53
C LYS A 41 3.40 -3.19 -11.63
N ARG A 42 3.43 -4.48 -11.35
CA ARG A 42 4.52 -5.08 -10.58
C ARG A 42 5.79 -5.16 -11.43
N PRO A 43 6.99 -5.25 -10.82
CA PRO A 43 7.18 -5.37 -9.38
C PRO A 43 7.09 -4.03 -8.65
N TYR A 44 6.83 -4.14 -7.36
CA TYR A 44 6.70 -2.99 -6.47
C TYR A 44 7.81 -2.94 -5.46
N THR A 45 8.18 -1.72 -5.07
CA THR A 45 9.07 -1.45 -3.95
C THR A 45 8.27 -0.76 -2.86
N LEU A 46 8.44 -1.18 -1.61
CA LEU A 46 7.84 -0.51 -0.46
C LEU A 46 8.67 0.73 -0.14
N ILE A 47 8.11 1.91 -0.37
CA ILE A 47 8.86 3.15 -0.17
C ILE A 47 8.53 3.85 1.14
N TRP A 48 7.38 3.53 1.75
CA TRP A 48 6.99 4.18 3.01
C TRP A 48 5.87 3.40 3.68
N TYR A 49 5.85 3.41 5.01
CA TYR A 49 4.71 2.90 5.77
C TYR A 49 4.69 3.54 7.15
N CYS A 50 3.51 3.52 7.78
CA CYS A 50 3.36 3.85 9.19
C CYS A 50 2.32 2.93 9.81
N ALA A 51 2.30 2.88 11.15
CA ALA A 51 1.42 1.98 11.89
C ALA A 51 0.47 2.77 12.78
N PHE A 52 -0.78 2.34 12.80
CA PHE A 52 -1.80 2.89 13.68
C PHE A 52 -2.37 1.77 14.54
N SER A 53 -2.69 2.07 15.79
CA SER A 53 -3.41 1.13 16.64
C SER A 53 -4.92 1.16 16.38
N ASN A 54 -5.41 2.20 15.74
CA ASN A 54 -6.83 2.42 15.48
C ASN A 54 -7.14 2.27 13.99
N LYS A 55 -8.08 1.39 13.67
CA LYS A 55 -8.46 1.09 12.28
C LYS A 55 -8.96 2.33 11.55
N GLN A 56 -9.85 3.09 12.18
CA GLN A 56 -10.46 4.25 11.55
C GLN A 56 -9.41 5.32 11.21
N LYS A 57 -8.47 5.55 12.10
CA LYS A 57 -7.39 6.50 11.86
C LYS A 57 -6.50 6.08 10.71
N ALA A 58 -6.22 4.78 10.58
CA ALA A 58 -5.43 4.26 9.47
C ALA A 58 -6.12 4.52 8.13
N TYR A 59 -7.42 4.19 8.04
CA TYR A 59 -8.18 4.41 6.80
C TYR A 59 -8.34 5.89 6.49
N ASP A 60 -8.54 6.74 7.49
CA ASP A 60 -8.64 8.17 7.29
C ASP A 60 -7.33 8.73 6.73
N PHE A 61 -6.21 8.27 7.26
CA PHE A 61 -4.90 8.73 6.79
C PHE A 61 -4.61 8.26 5.36
N GLU A 62 -4.95 7.02 5.06
CA GLU A 62 -4.77 6.48 3.71
C GLU A 62 -5.60 7.28 2.69
N ARG A 63 -6.82 7.62 3.07
CA ARG A 63 -7.69 8.45 2.24
C ARG A 63 -7.11 9.85 2.04
N TYR A 64 -6.54 10.43 3.09
CA TYR A 64 -5.86 11.70 3.01
C TYR A 64 -4.70 11.67 2.01
N LEU A 65 -3.89 10.61 2.05
CA LEU A 65 -2.78 10.46 1.11
C LEU A 65 -3.26 10.35 -0.34
N LYS A 66 -4.36 9.64 -0.56
CA LYS A 66 -4.93 9.50 -1.90
C LYS A 66 -5.53 10.77 -2.45
N SER A 67 -5.91 11.71 -1.58
CA SER A 67 -6.52 12.96 -2.03
C SER A 67 -5.55 13.88 -2.76
N GLY A 68 -4.26 13.55 -2.75
CA GLY A 68 -3.26 14.30 -3.50
C GLY A 68 -2.87 15.64 -2.91
N SER A 69 -3.19 15.83 -1.66
CA SER A 69 -2.87 17.09 -0.97
C SER A 69 -1.43 17.09 -0.49
#